data_6b52ab92938d71e4d925d718449e66a1
#
_entry.id   6b52ab92938d71e4d925d718449e66a1
#
_cell.length_a   1.000
_cell.length_b   1.000
_cell.length_c   1.000
_cell.angle_alpha   90.00
_cell.angle_beta   90.00
_cell.angle_gamma   90.00
#
_symmetry.space_group_name_H-M   'P 1'
#
loop_
_entity.id
_entity.type
_entity.pdbx_description
1 polymer ?
#
loop_
_entity_poly.entity_id
_entity_poly.type
_entity_poly.pdbx_seq_one_letter_code
_entity_poly.pdbx_strand_id
1 'polypeptide(L)'
;GYVERTHRLPSLLLSGPAAGWTRWYFYPGFTPATGGLLREDDLMARRQAFDRTAWRQAHADAFGLINDDGPGQRWVSLFCYEPAALPELLQHSQAQPTQLLVTPGRPTVAVQAALGAAKNHAQNACLGAPGKLGQLYISYLPARPQTAFDDMLWACDLNFVRGEDSLVRALWAGQALVWQIYPQHDNAHHDKLWAFLDWLQAPASLRQFHATWNGLNAAPLQWPGDDTLAEWTACIAAARTRLLTQDNLVAQLLGFVAEKR
;
A
#
# COMPACT_ATOMS: atom_id res chain seq x y z
N GLY A 1 19.19 -13.03 7.34
CA GLY A 1 18.26 -11.94 7.20
C GLY A 1 18.32 -11.31 5.82
N TYR A 2 17.19 -10.84 5.34
CA TYR A 2 17.12 -10.13 4.08
C TYR A 2 17.76 -8.74 4.28
N VAL A 3 18.99 -8.58 3.82
CA VAL A 3 19.71 -7.31 3.93
C VAL A 3 19.98 -6.82 2.52
N GLU A 4 19.48 -5.66 2.20
CA GLU A 4 19.91 -4.91 1.03
C GLU A 4 21.37 -4.53 1.24
N ARG A 5 22.27 -5.24 0.58
CA ARG A 5 23.70 -5.01 0.82
C ARG A 5 24.27 -3.98 -0.11
N THR A 6 23.92 -4.03 -1.38
CA THR A 6 24.39 -3.11 -2.41
C THR A 6 23.63 -3.34 -3.71
N HIS A 7 23.48 -2.30 -4.47
CA HIS A 7 22.81 -2.34 -5.76
C HIS A 7 23.80 -2.54 -6.93
N ARG A 8 25.11 -2.61 -6.67
CA ARG A 8 26.16 -2.60 -7.71
C ARG A 8 27.18 -3.71 -7.46
N LEU A 9 26.80 -4.92 -7.87
CA LEU A 9 27.68 -6.08 -7.73
C LEU A 9 28.01 -6.65 -9.09
N PRO A 10 29.33 -6.82 -9.45
CA PRO A 10 29.71 -7.70 -10.52
C PRO A 10 29.36 -9.13 -10.09
N SER A 11 28.59 -9.85 -10.90
CA SER A 11 28.16 -11.17 -10.46
C SER A 11 29.13 -12.27 -10.86
N LEU A 12 29.47 -12.37 -12.12
CA LEU A 12 30.35 -13.44 -12.64
C LEU A 12 30.84 -13.08 -14.05
N LEU A 13 32.01 -13.59 -14.42
CA LEU A 13 32.41 -13.72 -15.82
C LEU A 13 31.54 -14.81 -16.45
N LEU A 14 30.92 -14.48 -17.56
CA LEU A 14 30.06 -15.40 -18.29
C LEU A 14 30.88 -16.32 -19.16
N SER A 15 30.40 -17.55 -19.39
CA SER A 15 31.00 -18.53 -20.29
C SER A 15 30.26 -18.61 -21.64
N GLY A 16 30.80 -19.36 -22.59
CA GLY A 16 30.22 -19.53 -23.92
C GLY A 16 30.24 -18.26 -24.77
N PRO A 17 29.19 -17.96 -25.55
CA PRO A 17 29.13 -16.76 -26.40
C PRO A 17 29.28 -15.45 -25.68
N ALA A 18 29.04 -15.42 -24.36
CA ALA A 18 29.17 -14.26 -23.50
C ALA A 18 30.50 -14.26 -22.70
N ALA A 19 31.48 -15.08 -23.10
CA ALA A 19 32.79 -15.09 -22.47
C ALA A 19 33.46 -13.73 -22.52
N GLY A 20 33.97 -13.27 -21.40
CA GLY A 20 34.57 -11.94 -21.27
C GLY A 20 33.57 -10.82 -20.89
N TRP A 21 32.29 -11.08 -20.89
CA TRP A 21 31.31 -10.13 -20.40
C TRP A 21 31.22 -10.17 -18.88
N THR A 22 30.91 -9.00 -18.27
CA THR A 22 30.64 -8.90 -16.83
C THR A 22 29.17 -8.63 -16.64
N ARG A 23 28.51 -9.43 -15.81
CA ARG A 23 27.14 -9.19 -15.39
C ARG A 23 27.13 -8.31 -14.16
N TRP A 24 26.31 -7.29 -14.21
CA TRP A 24 26.06 -6.39 -13.10
C TRP A 24 24.64 -6.57 -12.63
N TYR A 25 24.42 -6.46 -11.31
CA TYR A 25 23.10 -6.41 -10.70
C TYR A 25 22.87 -5.00 -10.18
N PHE A 26 21.68 -4.49 -10.43
CA PHE A 26 21.23 -3.20 -9.92
C PHE A 26 19.93 -3.41 -9.18
N TYR A 27 19.91 -3.15 -7.88
CA TYR A 27 18.78 -3.43 -7.00
C TYR A 27 18.10 -2.13 -6.57
N PRO A 28 16.81 -1.91 -6.91
CA PRO A 28 16.01 -0.85 -6.30
C PRO A 28 15.88 -1.09 -4.80
N GLY A 29 15.64 -0.03 -4.03
CA GLY A 29 15.45 -0.16 -2.60
C GLY A 29 15.38 1.19 -1.87
N PHE A 30 15.20 1.09 -0.56
CA PHE A 30 14.87 2.23 0.30
C PHE A 30 16.11 2.95 0.86
N THR A 31 17.27 2.35 0.78
CA THR A 31 18.48 2.86 1.43
C THR A 31 19.41 3.56 0.43
N PRO A 32 20.30 4.45 0.89
CA PRO A 32 21.30 5.07 0.02
C PRO A 32 22.28 4.08 -0.64
N ALA A 33 22.35 2.84 -0.11
CA ALA A 33 23.18 1.77 -0.69
C ALA A 33 22.50 1.05 -1.86
N THR A 34 21.23 1.35 -2.14
CA THR A 34 20.43 0.76 -3.21
C THR A 34 20.19 1.74 -4.34
N GLY A 35 19.54 1.31 -5.41
CA GLY A 35 19.28 2.12 -6.61
C GLY A 35 18.09 3.07 -6.51
N GLY A 36 17.56 3.31 -5.31
CA GLY A 36 16.39 4.16 -5.11
C GLY A 36 15.08 3.51 -5.56
N LEU A 37 14.01 4.30 -5.60
CA LEU A 37 12.66 3.86 -5.95
C LEU A 37 12.17 4.56 -7.23
N LEU A 38 11.25 3.91 -7.94
CA LEU A 38 10.58 4.51 -9.08
C LEU A 38 9.75 5.72 -8.63
N ARG A 39 9.98 6.85 -9.26
CA ARG A 39 9.27 8.11 -9.03
C ARG A 39 9.31 8.93 -10.31
N GLU A 40 8.16 9.28 -10.84
CA GLU A 40 8.04 10.20 -11.96
C GLU A 40 8.43 11.62 -11.52
N ASP A 41 8.99 12.40 -12.41
CA ASP A 41 9.50 13.74 -12.09
C ASP A 41 8.39 14.70 -11.64
N ASP A 42 7.17 14.53 -12.17
CA ASP A 42 5.99 15.35 -11.85
C ASP A 42 5.17 14.84 -10.66
N LEU A 43 5.48 13.65 -10.12
CA LEU A 43 4.67 12.98 -9.12
C LEU A 43 4.41 13.86 -7.88
N MET A 44 5.46 14.52 -7.36
CA MET A 44 5.31 15.36 -6.17
C MET A 44 4.55 16.64 -6.45
N ALA A 45 4.71 17.23 -7.64
CA ALA A 45 3.95 18.39 -8.06
C ALA A 45 2.45 18.05 -8.20
N ARG A 46 2.12 16.93 -8.84
CA ARG A 46 0.73 16.42 -8.92
C ARG A 46 0.15 16.16 -7.53
N ARG A 47 0.93 15.54 -6.65
CA ARG A 47 0.52 15.27 -5.26
C ARG A 47 0.22 16.57 -4.50
N GLN A 48 1.02 17.61 -4.69
CA GLN A 48 0.83 18.91 -4.04
C GLN A 48 -0.39 19.67 -4.57
N ALA A 49 -0.66 19.54 -5.86
CA ALA A 49 -1.80 20.18 -6.52
C ALA A 49 -3.13 19.42 -6.33
N PHE A 50 -3.09 18.22 -5.74
CA PHE A 50 -4.26 17.36 -5.59
C PHE A 50 -5.25 17.91 -4.56
N ASP A 51 -6.48 18.14 -5.00
CA ASP A 51 -7.60 18.52 -4.13
C ASP A 51 -8.33 17.28 -3.64
N ARG A 52 -8.03 16.91 -2.41
CA ARG A 52 -8.60 15.74 -1.73
C ARG A 52 -10.11 15.86 -1.53
N THR A 53 -10.59 17.05 -1.18
CA THR A 53 -12.00 17.28 -0.90
C THR A 53 -12.81 17.20 -2.19
N ALA A 54 -12.37 17.89 -3.25
CA ALA A 54 -13.02 17.83 -4.55
C ALA A 54 -13.04 16.41 -5.11
N TRP A 55 -11.95 15.64 -4.94
CA TRP A 55 -11.89 14.25 -5.39
C TRP A 55 -12.87 13.35 -4.62
N ARG A 56 -12.94 13.48 -3.29
CA ARG A 56 -13.88 12.72 -2.45
C ARG A 56 -15.32 13.04 -2.82
N GLN A 57 -15.65 14.32 -3.03
CA GLN A 57 -16.98 14.75 -3.47
C GLN A 57 -17.36 14.10 -4.81
N ALA A 58 -16.52 14.24 -5.83
CA ALA A 58 -16.77 13.65 -7.14
C ALA A 58 -16.95 12.13 -7.08
N HIS A 59 -16.23 11.44 -6.17
CA HIS A 59 -16.38 10.01 -5.95
C HIS A 59 -17.69 9.65 -5.25
N ALA A 60 -18.08 10.41 -4.26
CA ALA A 60 -19.34 10.23 -3.57
C ALA A 60 -20.51 10.36 -4.55
N ASP A 61 -20.50 11.40 -5.37
CA ASP A 61 -21.51 11.63 -6.41
C ASP A 61 -21.58 10.49 -7.42
N ALA A 62 -20.41 10.02 -7.89
CA ALA A 62 -20.31 8.93 -8.87
C ALA A 62 -20.84 7.58 -8.36
N PHE A 63 -20.77 7.32 -7.07
CA PHE A 63 -21.24 6.08 -6.46
C PHE A 63 -22.58 6.21 -5.74
N GLY A 64 -23.25 7.39 -5.83
CA GLY A 64 -24.51 7.64 -5.13
C GLY A 64 -24.38 7.52 -3.61
N LEU A 65 -23.20 7.83 -3.07
CA LEU A 65 -22.96 7.82 -1.65
C LEU A 65 -23.60 9.07 -1.04
N ILE A 66 -24.26 8.90 0.08
CA ILE A 66 -24.69 10.06 0.86
C ILE A 66 -23.38 10.70 1.35
N ASN A 67 -23.06 11.87 0.83
CA ASN A 67 -22.04 12.73 1.40
C ASN A 67 -22.52 13.18 2.78
N ASP A 68 -22.27 12.35 3.76
CA ASP A 68 -22.23 12.81 5.12
C ASP A 68 -20.80 13.34 5.32
N ASP A 69 -20.52 14.53 4.75
CA ASP A 69 -19.29 15.30 5.01
C ASP A 69 -19.23 15.73 6.49
N GLY A 70 -19.89 14.94 7.34
CA GLY A 70 -19.77 15.05 8.77
C GLY A 70 -18.30 14.93 9.17
N PRO A 71 -17.81 15.74 10.09
CA PRO A 71 -16.48 15.59 10.62
C PRO A 71 -16.33 14.16 11.17
N GLY A 72 -15.40 13.39 10.62
CA GLY A 72 -15.04 12.05 11.08
C GLY A 72 -15.24 10.90 10.11
N GLN A 73 -15.66 11.11 8.87
CA GLN A 73 -15.71 10.02 7.90
C GLN A 73 -14.29 9.63 7.46
N ARG A 74 -13.93 8.36 7.70
CA ARG A 74 -12.63 7.79 7.32
C ARG A 74 -12.70 7.16 5.92
N TRP A 75 -11.76 7.54 5.06
CA TRP A 75 -11.60 6.96 3.73
C TRP A 75 -10.45 5.95 3.74
N VAL A 76 -10.74 4.74 3.29
CA VAL A 76 -9.80 3.60 3.30
C VAL A 76 -9.73 2.99 1.92
N SER A 77 -8.53 2.86 1.35
CA SER A 77 -8.32 2.08 0.14
C SER A 77 -7.91 0.64 0.48
N LEU A 78 -8.47 -0.33 -0.23
CA LEU A 78 -8.18 -1.74 -0.03
C LEU A 78 -7.67 -2.38 -1.32
N PHE A 79 -6.36 -2.60 -1.37
CA PHE A 79 -5.67 -3.40 -2.36
C PHE A 79 -4.88 -4.50 -1.65
N CYS A 80 -5.47 -5.68 -1.51
CA CYS A 80 -4.93 -6.79 -0.73
C CYS A 80 -4.97 -8.12 -1.51
N TYR A 81 -4.31 -9.13 -0.95
CA TYR A 81 -4.57 -10.54 -1.26
C TYR A 81 -5.79 -11.02 -0.47
N GLU A 82 -5.71 -12.15 0.18
CA GLU A 82 -6.76 -12.70 1.04
C GLU A 82 -6.27 -12.79 2.51
N PRO A 83 -6.13 -11.66 3.22
CA PRO A 83 -5.66 -11.68 4.60
C PRO A 83 -6.71 -12.28 5.53
N ALA A 84 -6.29 -13.15 6.46
CA ALA A 84 -7.21 -13.78 7.40
C ALA A 84 -7.92 -12.77 8.33
N ALA A 85 -7.30 -11.61 8.56
CA ALA A 85 -7.86 -10.52 9.38
C ALA A 85 -8.88 -9.64 8.63
N LEU A 86 -9.19 -9.91 7.34
CA LEU A 86 -10.15 -9.11 6.57
C LEU A 86 -11.56 -9.09 7.19
N PRO A 87 -12.13 -10.20 7.70
CA PRO A 87 -13.43 -10.14 8.37
C PRO A 87 -13.45 -9.21 9.59
N GLU A 88 -12.38 -9.19 10.40
CA GLU A 88 -12.25 -8.28 11.53
C GLU A 88 -12.15 -6.83 11.10
N LEU A 89 -11.39 -6.54 10.02
CA LEU A 89 -11.33 -5.22 9.41
C LEU A 89 -12.71 -4.71 9.05
N LEU A 90 -13.49 -5.51 8.33
CA LEU A 90 -14.85 -5.16 7.92
C LEU A 90 -15.78 -4.97 9.11
N GLN A 91 -15.63 -5.76 10.17
CA GLN A 91 -16.41 -5.63 11.39
C GLN A 91 -16.09 -4.32 12.13
N HIS A 92 -14.82 -4.00 12.35
CA HIS A 92 -14.41 -2.77 13.02
C HIS A 92 -14.83 -1.52 12.25
N SER A 93 -14.74 -1.57 10.92
CA SER A 93 -15.12 -0.45 10.06
C SER A 93 -16.62 -0.12 10.08
N GLN A 94 -17.46 -1.00 10.65
CA GLN A 94 -18.89 -0.74 10.81
C GLN A 94 -19.24 0.15 12.01
N ALA A 95 -18.30 0.31 12.95
CA ALA A 95 -18.55 1.05 14.19
C ALA A 95 -18.43 2.57 14.02
N GLN A 96 -17.82 3.05 12.95
CA GLN A 96 -17.63 4.48 12.67
C GLN A 96 -17.81 4.77 11.17
N PRO A 97 -18.16 6.02 10.79
CA PRO A 97 -18.33 6.38 9.39
C PRO A 97 -17.07 6.05 8.58
N THR A 98 -17.15 5.04 7.75
CA THR A 98 -16.01 4.55 6.94
C THR A 98 -16.42 4.36 5.49
N GLN A 99 -15.68 4.96 4.58
CA GLN A 99 -15.75 4.73 3.14
C GLN A 99 -14.62 3.79 2.73
N LEU A 100 -14.95 2.55 2.34
CA LEU A 100 -14.00 1.54 1.88
C LEU A 100 -14.00 1.47 0.35
N LEU A 101 -12.88 1.83 -0.25
CA LEU A 101 -12.65 1.75 -1.70
C LEU A 101 -11.92 0.44 -2.02
N VAL A 102 -12.65 -0.51 -2.60
CA VAL A 102 -12.13 -1.85 -2.91
C VAL A 102 -11.67 -1.89 -4.36
N THR A 103 -10.39 -2.17 -4.59
CA THR A 103 -9.85 -2.30 -5.93
C THR A 103 -10.32 -3.58 -6.63
N PRO A 104 -10.35 -3.63 -7.96
CA PRO A 104 -10.83 -4.79 -8.70
C PRO A 104 -9.93 -6.03 -8.53
N GLY A 105 -10.47 -7.19 -8.85
CA GLY A 105 -9.77 -8.47 -8.81
C GLY A 105 -9.81 -9.14 -7.44
N ARG A 106 -8.66 -9.60 -6.93
CA ARG A 106 -8.56 -10.35 -5.67
C ARG A 106 -9.19 -9.64 -4.47
N PRO A 107 -8.99 -8.32 -4.25
CA PRO A 107 -9.63 -7.62 -3.13
C PRO A 107 -11.15 -7.68 -3.17
N THR A 108 -11.74 -7.49 -4.37
CA THR A 108 -13.20 -7.59 -4.56
C THR A 108 -13.70 -8.98 -4.18
N VAL A 109 -13.03 -10.04 -4.67
CA VAL A 109 -13.40 -11.43 -4.35
C VAL A 109 -13.27 -11.71 -2.85
N ALA A 110 -12.17 -11.26 -2.23
CA ALA A 110 -11.92 -11.46 -0.80
C ALA A 110 -12.98 -10.77 0.08
N VAL A 111 -13.32 -9.51 -0.24
CA VAL A 111 -14.38 -8.79 0.49
C VAL A 111 -15.74 -9.47 0.32
N GLN A 112 -16.09 -9.86 -0.89
CA GLN A 112 -17.35 -10.57 -1.15
C GLN A 112 -17.42 -11.91 -0.42
N ALA A 113 -16.33 -12.67 -0.38
CA ALA A 113 -16.25 -13.92 0.37
C ALA A 113 -16.40 -13.70 1.88
N ALA A 114 -15.71 -12.69 2.43
CA ALA A 114 -15.82 -12.33 3.85
C ALA A 114 -17.24 -11.88 4.22
N LEU A 115 -17.90 -11.11 3.38
CA LEU A 115 -19.29 -10.71 3.55
C LEU A 115 -20.27 -11.87 3.34
N GLY A 116 -20.00 -12.77 2.39
CA GLY A 116 -20.81 -13.97 2.12
C GLY A 116 -20.75 -14.97 3.27
N ALA A 117 -19.58 -15.16 3.87
CA ALA A 117 -19.42 -15.97 5.06
C ALA A 117 -20.20 -15.39 6.27
N ALA A 118 -20.31 -14.06 6.34
CA ALA A 118 -21.16 -13.37 7.32
C ALA A 118 -22.66 -13.42 6.98
N LYS A 119 -23.01 -13.65 5.71
CA LYS A 119 -24.37 -13.58 5.14
C LYS A 119 -25.24 -14.80 5.37
N ASN A 120 -24.84 -15.77 6.13
CA ASN A 120 -25.86 -16.64 6.71
C ASN A 120 -26.89 -15.86 7.54
N HIS A 121 -26.76 -14.53 7.61
CA HIS A 121 -27.63 -13.63 8.39
C HIS A 121 -28.10 -12.33 7.70
N ALA A 122 -27.76 -12.02 6.42
CA ALA A 122 -28.30 -10.82 5.77
C ALA A 122 -28.39 -10.95 4.25
N GLN A 123 -29.60 -10.90 3.74
CA GLN A 123 -29.93 -10.87 2.31
C GLN A 123 -29.58 -9.49 1.67
N ASN A 124 -29.13 -9.53 0.39
CA ASN A 124 -28.96 -8.44 -0.56
C ASN A 124 -27.65 -7.62 -0.53
N ALA A 125 -26.61 -8.17 -1.18
CA ALA A 125 -25.62 -7.33 -1.85
C ALA A 125 -25.44 -7.86 -3.28
N CYS A 126 -25.96 -7.11 -4.25
CA CYS A 126 -25.69 -7.37 -5.66
C CYS A 126 -24.21 -7.12 -5.96
N LEU A 127 -23.61 -8.01 -6.77
CA LEU A 127 -22.28 -7.83 -7.33
C LEU A 127 -22.19 -6.44 -8.03
N GLY A 128 -21.30 -5.58 -7.56
CA GLY A 128 -21.02 -4.28 -8.18
C GLY A 128 -21.85 -3.10 -7.67
N ALA A 129 -22.85 -3.31 -6.82
CA ALA A 129 -23.56 -2.19 -6.18
C ALA A 129 -22.83 -1.74 -4.91
N PRO A 130 -22.85 -0.44 -4.56
CA PRO A 130 -22.37 0.05 -3.28
C PRO A 130 -23.06 -0.68 -2.13
N GLY A 131 -22.28 -1.23 -1.21
CA GLY A 131 -22.81 -1.90 -0.01
C GLY A 131 -22.77 -1.00 1.21
N LYS A 132 -23.83 -1.01 2.03
CA LYS A 132 -23.82 -0.37 3.34
C LYS A 132 -23.95 -1.44 4.42
N LEU A 133 -23.05 -1.40 5.41
CA LEU A 133 -23.05 -2.32 6.55
C LEU A 133 -22.76 -1.53 7.83
N GLY A 134 -23.78 -1.28 8.65
CA GLY A 134 -23.65 -0.33 9.76
C GLY A 134 -23.26 1.06 9.25
N GLN A 135 -22.09 1.58 9.69
CA GLN A 135 -21.53 2.84 9.21
C GLN A 135 -20.45 2.65 8.13
N LEU A 136 -20.26 1.42 7.64
CA LEU A 136 -19.33 1.11 6.56
C LEU A 136 -20.02 1.21 5.19
N TYR A 137 -19.48 2.04 4.31
CA TYR A 137 -19.85 2.12 2.90
C TYR A 137 -18.75 1.46 2.06
N ILE A 138 -19.12 0.53 1.18
CA ILE A 138 -18.18 -0.20 0.32
C ILE A 138 -18.43 0.17 -1.12
N SER A 139 -17.39 0.72 -1.78
CA SER A 139 -17.39 0.99 -3.22
C SER A 139 -16.40 0.07 -3.92
N TYR A 140 -16.90 -0.72 -4.87
CA TYR A 140 -16.06 -1.56 -5.75
C TYR A 140 -15.62 -0.75 -6.95
N LEU A 141 -14.32 -0.50 -7.05
CA LEU A 141 -13.75 0.34 -8.10
C LEU A 141 -13.54 -0.43 -9.40
N PRO A 142 -13.72 0.20 -10.57
CA PRO A 142 -13.28 -0.36 -11.83
C PRO A 142 -11.75 -0.33 -11.94
N ALA A 143 -11.18 -1.08 -12.89
CA ALA A 143 -9.77 -0.97 -13.23
C ALA A 143 -9.46 0.47 -13.69
N ARG A 144 -8.36 1.03 -13.17
CA ARG A 144 -7.95 2.41 -13.41
C ARG A 144 -6.47 2.49 -13.78
N PRO A 145 -6.04 3.51 -14.54
CA PRO A 145 -4.63 3.75 -14.80
C PRO A 145 -3.88 4.11 -13.52
N GLN A 146 -2.54 4.02 -13.56
CA GLN A 146 -1.67 4.27 -12.41
C GLN A 146 -1.89 5.64 -11.78
N THR A 147 -2.10 6.69 -12.58
CA THR A 147 -2.37 8.04 -12.07
C THR A 147 -3.63 8.11 -11.22
N ALA A 148 -4.70 7.45 -11.64
CA ALA A 148 -5.94 7.40 -10.86
C ALA A 148 -5.82 6.51 -9.61
N PHE A 149 -4.90 5.54 -9.60
CA PHE A 149 -4.55 4.79 -8.39
C PHE A 149 -3.82 5.69 -7.39
N ASP A 150 -2.89 6.55 -7.87
CA ASP A 150 -2.22 7.54 -7.03
C ASP A 150 -3.23 8.51 -6.38
N ASP A 151 -4.16 9.04 -7.17
CA ASP A 151 -5.21 9.95 -6.70
C ASP A 151 -6.03 9.30 -5.57
N MET A 152 -6.38 8.02 -5.70
CA MET A 152 -7.07 7.25 -4.67
C MET A 152 -6.23 7.15 -3.38
N LEU A 153 -4.93 6.84 -3.51
CA LEU A 153 -4.03 6.77 -2.34
C LEU A 153 -3.89 8.13 -1.65
N TRP A 154 -3.90 9.23 -2.41
CA TRP A 154 -3.83 10.58 -1.85
C TRP A 154 -5.14 11.00 -1.19
N ALA A 155 -6.26 10.51 -1.70
CA ALA A 155 -7.58 10.80 -1.15
C ALA A 155 -7.88 10.06 0.15
N CYS A 156 -7.30 8.87 0.37
CA CYS A 156 -7.58 8.04 1.54
C CYS A 156 -6.76 8.43 2.78
N ASP A 157 -7.33 8.15 3.96
CA ASP A 157 -6.68 8.34 5.26
C ASP A 157 -5.80 7.14 5.61
N LEU A 158 -6.20 5.95 5.18
CA LEU A 158 -5.51 4.68 5.40
C LEU A 158 -5.49 3.88 4.10
N ASN A 159 -4.32 3.40 3.71
CA ASN A 159 -4.11 2.65 2.48
C ASN A 159 -3.62 1.23 2.76
N PHE A 160 -4.42 0.23 2.40
CA PHE A 160 -3.96 -1.15 2.35
C PHE A 160 -3.41 -1.41 0.96
N VAL A 161 -2.14 -1.85 0.90
CA VAL A 161 -1.43 -2.12 -0.35
C VAL A 161 -0.77 -3.50 -0.31
N ARG A 162 -0.48 -4.07 -1.48
CA ARG A 162 0.16 -5.38 -1.61
C ARG A 162 1.29 -5.38 -2.63
N GLY A 163 2.22 -6.31 -2.48
CA GLY A 163 3.37 -6.38 -3.39
C GLY A 163 4.27 -5.16 -3.30
N GLU A 164 5.23 -5.02 -4.19
CA GLU A 164 6.26 -3.99 -4.13
C GLU A 164 5.83 -2.66 -4.77
N ASP A 165 5.23 -2.71 -5.97
CA ASP A 165 4.91 -1.49 -6.74
C ASP A 165 3.89 -0.61 -6.00
N SER A 166 2.81 -1.19 -5.48
CA SER A 166 1.81 -0.42 -4.74
C SER A 166 2.32 0.09 -3.39
N LEU A 167 3.26 -0.64 -2.75
CA LEU A 167 3.97 -0.13 -1.57
C LEU A 167 4.75 1.16 -1.90
N VAL A 168 5.49 1.17 -3.01
CA VAL A 168 6.25 2.35 -3.46
C VAL A 168 5.29 3.52 -3.71
N ARG A 169 4.15 3.28 -4.38
CA ARG A 169 3.14 4.34 -4.61
C ARG A 169 2.55 4.88 -3.30
N ALA A 170 2.26 4.00 -2.33
CA ALA A 170 1.73 4.40 -1.02
C ALA A 170 2.75 5.19 -0.18
N LEU A 171 4.05 4.86 -0.27
CA LEU A 171 5.10 5.65 0.35
C LEU A 171 5.15 7.08 -0.23
N TRP A 172 5.04 7.22 -1.56
CA TRP A 172 4.98 8.54 -2.20
C TRP A 172 3.68 9.30 -1.86
N ALA A 173 2.58 8.60 -1.60
CA ALA A 173 1.36 9.22 -1.12
C ALA A 173 1.55 9.88 0.25
N GLY A 174 2.33 9.27 1.15
CA GLY A 174 2.66 9.84 2.47
C GLY A 174 1.48 9.86 3.43
N GLN A 175 0.48 9.01 3.22
CA GLN A 175 -0.62 8.73 4.15
C GLN A 175 -0.34 7.44 4.90
N ALA A 176 -1.06 7.18 6.00
CA ALA A 176 -0.95 5.92 6.70
C ALA A 176 -1.12 4.73 5.73
N LEU A 177 -0.28 3.73 5.85
CA LEU A 177 -0.32 2.54 5.01
C LEU A 177 -0.12 1.25 5.80
N VAL A 178 -0.74 0.18 5.30
CA VAL A 178 -0.53 -1.20 5.73
C VAL A 178 -0.16 -2.03 4.51
N TRP A 179 1.03 -2.61 4.55
CA TRP A 179 1.53 -3.42 3.46
C TRP A 179 1.27 -4.90 3.70
N GLN A 180 0.57 -5.54 2.77
CA GLN A 180 0.50 -6.99 2.70
C GLN A 180 1.60 -7.50 1.78
N ILE A 181 2.62 -8.10 2.39
CA ILE A 181 3.72 -8.67 1.65
C ILE A 181 3.27 -9.96 0.92
N TYR A 182 3.87 -10.24 -0.24
CA TYR A 182 3.58 -11.48 -0.97
C TYR A 182 4.06 -12.69 -0.16
N PRO A 183 3.17 -13.65 0.18
CA PRO A 183 3.54 -14.82 0.95
C PRO A 183 4.54 -15.71 0.18
N GLN A 184 5.59 -16.14 0.84
CA GLN A 184 6.59 -17.08 0.33
C GLN A 184 6.62 -18.33 1.21
N HIS A 185 6.85 -19.48 0.60
CA HIS A 185 6.79 -20.77 1.32
C HIS A 185 7.86 -20.94 2.40
N ASP A 186 8.99 -20.25 2.27
CA ASP A 186 10.13 -20.30 3.20
C ASP A 186 10.09 -19.26 4.33
N ASN A 187 8.99 -18.53 4.45
CA ASN A 187 8.80 -17.43 5.41
C ASN A 187 9.81 -16.27 5.27
N ALA A 188 10.62 -16.23 4.21
CA ALA A 188 11.57 -15.13 3.98
C ALA A 188 10.87 -13.76 3.88
N HIS A 189 9.59 -13.76 3.53
CA HIS A 189 8.76 -12.55 3.50
C HIS A 189 8.56 -11.94 4.91
N HIS A 190 8.63 -12.72 5.99
CA HIS A 190 8.53 -12.18 7.35
C HIS A 190 9.73 -11.28 7.69
N ASP A 191 10.95 -11.76 7.42
CA ASP A 191 12.16 -10.98 7.64
C ASP A 191 12.18 -9.70 6.80
N LYS A 192 11.68 -9.79 5.57
CA LYS A 192 11.52 -8.63 4.68
C LYS A 192 10.53 -7.60 5.23
N LEU A 193 9.41 -8.06 5.79
CA LEU A 193 8.43 -7.19 6.41
C LEU A 193 9.02 -6.48 7.64
N TRP A 194 9.71 -7.21 8.52
CA TRP A 194 10.33 -6.63 9.69
C TRP A 194 11.43 -5.63 9.32
N ALA A 195 12.29 -5.96 8.34
CA ALA A 195 13.31 -5.04 7.85
C ALA A 195 12.71 -3.75 7.27
N PHE A 196 11.56 -3.84 6.58
CA PHE A 196 10.81 -2.67 6.11
C PHE A 196 10.29 -1.83 7.29
N LEU A 197 9.67 -2.45 8.29
CA LEU A 197 9.13 -1.75 9.45
C LEU A 197 10.23 -1.12 10.33
N ASP A 198 11.43 -1.73 10.38
CA ASP A 198 12.61 -1.17 11.03
C ASP A 198 13.13 0.06 10.27
N TRP A 199 13.28 -0.05 8.95
CA TRP A 199 13.66 1.08 8.11
C TRP A 199 12.65 2.23 8.21
N LEU A 200 11.36 1.90 8.25
CA LEU A 200 10.28 2.86 8.40
C LEU A 200 10.32 3.57 9.76
N GLN A 201 10.94 2.97 10.77
CA GLN A 201 10.87 3.36 12.19
C GLN A 201 9.41 3.31 12.69
N ALA A 202 8.71 2.26 12.28
CA ALA A 202 7.30 2.11 12.55
C ALA A 202 7.00 2.07 14.05
N PRO A 203 5.98 2.83 14.54
CA PRO A 203 5.55 2.75 15.92
C PRO A 203 4.98 1.37 16.25
N ALA A 204 4.96 1.02 17.53
CA ALA A 204 4.57 -0.31 17.99
C ALA A 204 3.16 -0.71 17.51
N SER A 205 2.22 0.23 17.48
CA SER A 205 0.85 0.05 17.00
C SER A 205 0.81 -0.35 15.52
N LEU A 206 1.61 0.32 14.66
CA LEU A 206 1.69 0.02 13.22
C LEU A 206 2.36 -1.34 12.97
N ARG A 207 3.40 -1.68 13.76
CA ARG A 207 4.07 -2.99 13.71
C ARG A 207 3.11 -4.12 14.06
N GLN A 208 2.36 -3.96 15.15
CA GLN A 208 1.37 -4.94 15.59
C GLN A 208 0.28 -5.13 14.52
N PHE A 209 -0.21 -4.05 13.94
CA PHE A 209 -1.21 -4.11 12.89
C PHE A 209 -0.70 -4.86 11.64
N HIS A 210 0.53 -4.55 11.20
CA HIS A 210 1.17 -5.29 10.10
C HIS A 210 1.35 -6.77 10.41
N ALA A 211 1.74 -7.12 11.63
CA ALA A 211 1.92 -8.52 12.03
C ALA A 211 0.59 -9.29 11.96
N THR A 212 -0.49 -8.74 12.51
CA THR A 212 -1.83 -9.35 12.43
C THR A 212 -2.33 -9.42 10.98
N TRP A 213 -2.20 -8.33 10.22
CA TRP A 213 -2.65 -8.26 8.82
C TRP A 213 -1.95 -9.27 7.90
N ASN A 214 -0.67 -9.54 8.17
CA ASN A 214 0.13 -10.50 7.41
C ASN A 214 0.10 -11.93 8.00
N GLY A 215 -0.68 -12.17 9.05
CA GLY A 215 -0.82 -13.49 9.66
C GLY A 215 0.39 -13.98 10.45
N LEU A 216 1.27 -13.05 10.90
CA LEU A 216 2.45 -13.39 11.70
C LEU A 216 2.10 -13.69 13.16
N ASN A 217 0.93 -13.32 13.60
CA ASN A 217 0.38 -13.63 14.93
C ASN A 217 -1.13 -13.84 14.84
N ALA A 218 -1.71 -14.36 15.91
CA ALA A 218 -3.15 -14.59 16.06
C ALA A 218 -3.82 -13.51 16.94
N ALA A 219 -3.16 -12.36 17.15
CA ALA A 219 -3.76 -11.28 17.94
C ALA A 219 -4.93 -10.64 17.18
N PRO A 220 -5.98 -10.20 17.85
CA PRO A 220 -7.08 -9.50 17.20
C PRO A 220 -6.60 -8.20 16.57
N LEU A 221 -7.22 -7.84 15.43
CA LEU A 221 -6.92 -6.62 14.72
C LEU A 221 -7.38 -5.41 15.56
N GLN A 222 -6.47 -4.51 15.87
CA GLN A 222 -6.76 -3.29 16.60
C GLN A 222 -6.98 -2.13 15.63
N TRP A 223 -8.24 -1.76 15.41
CA TRP A 223 -8.57 -0.64 14.53
C TRP A 223 -8.01 0.67 15.10
N PRO A 224 -7.22 1.45 14.31
CA PRO A 224 -6.59 2.65 14.82
C PRO A 224 -7.60 3.76 15.09
N GLY A 225 -7.50 4.39 16.25
CA GLY A 225 -8.16 5.68 16.52
C GLY A 225 -7.49 6.82 15.74
N ASP A 226 -8.04 8.03 15.82
CA ASP A 226 -7.55 9.17 15.04
C ASP A 226 -6.11 9.57 15.40
N ASP A 227 -5.77 9.57 16.69
CA ASP A 227 -4.41 9.87 17.15
C ASP A 227 -3.40 8.82 16.63
N THR A 228 -3.76 7.55 16.70
CA THR A 228 -2.93 6.46 16.17
C THR A 228 -2.75 6.57 14.66
N LEU A 229 -3.82 6.92 13.94
CA LEU A 229 -3.75 7.10 12.50
C LEU A 229 -2.89 8.31 12.12
N ALA A 230 -2.96 9.39 12.90
CA ALA A 230 -2.11 10.56 12.73
C ALA A 230 -0.63 10.21 12.97
N GLU A 231 -0.31 9.42 14.01
CA GLU A 231 1.04 8.91 14.27
C GLU A 231 1.56 8.08 13.08
N TRP A 232 0.73 7.17 12.53
CA TRP A 232 1.10 6.38 11.36
C TRP A 232 1.36 7.25 10.14
N THR A 233 0.49 8.24 9.91
CA THR A 233 0.67 9.19 8.80
C THR A 233 1.96 9.98 8.94
N ALA A 234 2.27 10.46 10.14
CA ALA A 234 3.53 11.17 10.42
C ALA A 234 4.76 10.27 10.16
N CYS A 235 4.69 9.00 10.56
CA CYS A 235 5.75 8.01 10.29
C CYS A 235 5.99 7.83 8.79
N ILE A 236 4.93 7.64 7.99
CA ILE A 236 5.03 7.47 6.54
C ILE A 236 5.52 8.77 5.86
N ALA A 237 5.02 9.93 6.29
CA ALA A 237 5.46 11.22 5.76
C ALA A 237 6.96 11.47 6.02
N ALA A 238 7.46 11.10 7.20
CA ALA A 238 8.90 11.16 7.53
C ALA A 238 9.72 10.22 6.63
N ALA A 239 9.26 9.00 6.40
CA ALA A 239 9.89 8.05 5.49
C ALA A 239 9.94 8.58 4.05
N ARG A 240 8.84 9.15 3.55
CA ARG A 240 8.80 9.83 2.24
C ARG A 240 9.83 10.95 2.15
N THR A 241 9.95 11.78 3.18
CA THR A 241 10.93 12.87 3.22
C THR A 241 12.35 12.32 3.09
N ARG A 242 12.68 11.23 3.79
CA ARG A 242 13.99 10.56 3.65
C ARG A 242 14.22 10.03 2.23
N LEU A 243 13.20 9.45 1.60
CA LEU A 243 13.29 8.94 0.23
C LEU A 243 13.47 10.06 -0.81
N LEU A 244 12.90 11.23 -0.58
CA LEU A 244 13.00 12.38 -1.47
C LEU A 244 14.42 12.98 -1.52
N THR A 245 15.29 12.66 -0.57
CA THR A 245 16.72 13.05 -0.62
C THR A 245 17.55 12.20 -1.58
N GLN A 246 16.97 11.11 -2.12
CA GLN A 246 17.63 10.23 -3.08
C GLN A 246 17.13 10.50 -4.50
N ASP A 247 18.01 10.34 -5.47
CA ASP A 247 17.64 10.31 -6.87
C ASP A 247 16.67 9.15 -7.14
N ASN A 248 15.78 9.32 -8.11
CA ASN A 248 14.88 8.26 -8.51
C ASN A 248 15.62 7.08 -9.17
N LEU A 249 14.98 5.92 -9.20
CA LEU A 249 15.53 4.68 -9.75
C LEU A 249 16.08 4.85 -11.17
N VAL A 250 15.39 5.60 -12.04
CA VAL A 250 15.78 5.77 -13.44
C VAL A 250 17.07 6.58 -13.54
N ALA A 251 17.17 7.71 -12.81
CA ALA A 251 18.38 8.53 -12.78
C ALA A 251 19.59 7.73 -12.26
N GLN A 252 19.40 6.98 -11.18
CA GLN A 252 20.47 6.14 -10.61
C GLN A 252 20.89 5.01 -11.56
N LEU A 253 19.93 4.36 -12.25
CA LEU A 253 20.23 3.32 -13.23
C LEU A 253 21.01 3.86 -14.44
N LEU A 254 20.61 5.01 -14.97
CA LEU A 254 21.30 5.66 -16.08
C LEU A 254 22.74 6.06 -15.69
N GLY A 255 22.91 6.63 -14.49
CA GLY A 255 24.24 6.93 -13.95
C GLY A 255 25.10 5.68 -13.82
N PHE A 256 24.54 4.60 -13.26
CA PHE A 256 25.24 3.33 -13.15
C PHE A 256 25.67 2.75 -14.50
N VAL A 257 24.80 2.78 -15.52
CA VAL A 257 25.14 2.31 -16.88
C VAL A 257 26.23 3.17 -17.49
N ALA A 258 26.20 4.49 -17.29
CA ALA A 258 27.24 5.40 -17.81
C ALA A 258 28.61 5.14 -17.19
N GLU A 259 28.67 4.79 -15.88
CA GLU A 259 29.91 4.42 -15.19
C GLU A 259 30.54 3.10 -15.68
N LYS A 260 29.77 2.24 -16.36
CA LYS A 260 30.19 0.90 -16.80
C LYS A 260 30.53 0.82 -18.29
N ARG A 261 30.36 1.91 -19.01
CA ARG A 261 30.80 2.07 -20.41
C ARG A 261 32.26 2.47 -20.47
#